data_56b8fe6e56124620430e0b592f70ced5
#
_entry.id   56b8fe6e56124620430e0b592f70ced5
#
_cell.length_a   1.000
_cell.length_b   1.000
_cell.length_c   1.000
_cell.angle_alpha   90.00
_cell.angle_beta   90.00
_cell.angle_gamma   90.00
#
_symmetry.space_group_name_H-M   'P 1'
#
loop_
_entity.id
_entity.type
_entity.pdbx_description
1 polymer ?
#
loop_
_entity_poly.entity_id
_entity_poly.type
_entity_poly.pdbx_seq_one_letter_code
_entity_poly.pdbx_strand_id
1 'polypeptide(L)'
;MSTTRRKYARRLPPEQRREQLLDAALSLIPAGFDTVTMESVAKQAQVTKPVLYDLFANRAELIGALLEREAARATEQVIAALPTDFATRSPDDAFADAVRVFVHAVVEAPDRWRLVLLPPEGTPREFRAQVELVRAGVLAQIEDLAALGLKELGGLDDLDSGLLGHAMLALAEMSGRLVLTDPEKFTPDRLVAFVTRIAHGLR
;
A
#
# COMPACT_ATOMS: atom_id res chain seq x y z
N MET A 1 -29.98 38.90 -14.76
CA MET A 1 -29.97 37.41 -14.80
C MET A 1 -28.63 36.96 -15.36
N SER A 2 -27.72 36.59 -14.48
CA SER A 2 -26.35 36.22 -14.85
C SER A 2 -26.27 34.70 -15.06
N THR A 3 -26.12 34.28 -16.32
CA THR A 3 -26.02 32.87 -16.70
C THR A 3 -24.61 32.39 -16.40
N THR A 4 -24.44 31.72 -15.28
CA THR A 4 -23.16 31.11 -14.90
C THR A 4 -22.82 30.02 -15.93
N ARG A 5 -21.93 30.36 -16.85
CA ARG A 5 -21.38 29.44 -17.86
C ARG A 5 -20.66 28.30 -17.15
N ARG A 6 -21.25 27.08 -17.14
CA ARG A 6 -20.60 25.86 -16.66
C ARG A 6 -19.26 25.72 -17.39
N LYS A 7 -18.13 25.86 -16.64
CA LYS A 7 -16.80 25.57 -17.16
C LYS A 7 -16.78 24.10 -17.60
N TYR A 8 -16.76 23.87 -18.90
CA TYR A 8 -16.56 22.53 -19.48
C TYR A 8 -15.22 22.01 -18.95
N ALA A 9 -15.25 20.87 -18.26
CA ALA A 9 -14.04 20.20 -17.80
C ALA A 9 -13.13 19.94 -19.01
N ARG A 10 -11.85 20.27 -18.88
CA ARG A 10 -10.83 20.10 -19.93
C ARG A 10 -10.92 18.65 -20.47
N ARG A 11 -10.98 18.50 -21.80
CA ARG A 11 -11.05 17.19 -22.45
C ARG A 11 -9.75 16.43 -22.20
N LEU A 12 -9.74 15.55 -21.19
CA LEU A 12 -8.59 14.69 -20.89
C LEU A 12 -8.53 13.55 -21.91
N PRO A 13 -7.32 13.07 -22.27
CA PRO A 13 -7.15 11.83 -23.00
C PRO A 13 -7.84 10.65 -22.28
N PRO A 14 -8.29 9.61 -23.00
CA PRO A 14 -9.03 8.49 -22.40
C PRO A 14 -8.30 7.83 -21.21
N GLU A 15 -6.99 7.60 -21.33
CA GLU A 15 -6.18 7.01 -20.26
C GLU A 15 -6.14 7.89 -19.00
N GLN A 16 -5.92 9.20 -19.15
CA GLN A 16 -5.95 10.12 -18.02
C GLN A 16 -7.34 10.22 -17.40
N ARG A 17 -8.38 10.12 -18.22
CA ARG A 17 -9.77 10.06 -17.74
C ARG A 17 -10.04 8.78 -16.96
N ARG A 18 -9.51 7.65 -17.44
CA ARG A 18 -9.59 6.37 -16.74
C ARG A 18 -8.92 6.44 -15.36
N GLU A 19 -7.70 6.98 -15.29
CA GLU A 19 -6.99 7.19 -14.03
C GLU A 19 -7.79 8.10 -13.07
N GLN A 20 -8.31 9.22 -13.53
CA GLN A 20 -9.15 10.12 -12.74
C GLN A 20 -10.36 9.41 -12.13
N LEU A 21 -11.01 8.52 -12.89
CA LEU A 21 -12.16 7.76 -12.41
C LEU A 21 -11.77 6.72 -11.37
N LEU A 22 -10.63 6.06 -11.56
CA LEU A 22 -10.10 5.10 -10.59
C LEU A 22 -9.65 5.79 -9.30
N ASP A 23 -9.05 6.98 -9.38
CA ASP A 23 -8.70 7.77 -8.20
C ASP A 23 -9.95 8.23 -7.43
N ALA A 24 -10.98 8.65 -8.15
CA ALA A 24 -12.27 8.99 -7.54
C ALA A 24 -12.93 7.78 -6.86
N ALA A 25 -12.85 6.60 -7.49
CA ALA A 25 -13.36 5.37 -6.89
C ALA A 25 -12.56 4.98 -5.65
N LEU A 26 -11.22 5.07 -5.69
CA LEU A 26 -10.36 4.78 -4.56
C LEU A 26 -10.69 5.65 -3.35
N SER A 27 -10.90 6.95 -3.54
CA SER A 27 -11.22 7.88 -2.46
C SER A 27 -12.56 7.59 -1.76
N LEU A 28 -13.44 6.79 -2.36
CA LEU A 28 -14.71 6.37 -1.76
C LEU A 28 -14.58 5.08 -0.94
N ILE A 29 -13.55 4.26 -1.20
CA ILE A 29 -13.34 2.96 -0.53
C ILE A 29 -13.30 3.04 1.00
N PRO A 30 -12.68 4.06 1.63
CA PRO A 30 -12.65 4.16 3.10
C PRO A 30 -14.03 4.22 3.77
N ALA A 31 -15.07 4.68 3.04
CA ALA A 31 -16.45 4.68 3.50
C ALA A 31 -17.19 3.35 3.25
N GLY A 32 -16.50 2.35 2.68
CA GLY A 32 -17.02 1.03 2.35
C GLY A 32 -17.24 0.81 0.85
N PHE A 33 -17.10 -0.44 0.40
CA PHE A 33 -17.29 -0.79 -1.03
C PHE A 33 -18.69 -0.47 -1.56
N ASP A 34 -19.72 -0.48 -0.72
CA ASP A 34 -21.09 -0.17 -1.12
C ASP A 34 -21.27 1.30 -1.54
N THR A 35 -20.41 2.19 -1.07
CA THR A 35 -20.42 3.61 -1.45
C THR A 35 -19.89 3.84 -2.87
N VAL A 36 -19.13 2.90 -3.41
CA VAL A 36 -18.53 2.97 -4.76
C VAL A 36 -19.57 2.55 -5.79
N THR A 37 -20.44 3.47 -6.20
CA THR A 37 -21.43 3.28 -7.26
C THR A 37 -21.01 4.07 -8.51
N MET A 38 -21.56 3.71 -9.68
CA MET A 38 -21.30 4.48 -10.91
C MET A 38 -21.71 5.96 -10.76
N GLU A 39 -22.72 6.24 -9.95
CA GLU A 39 -23.17 7.60 -9.67
C GLU A 39 -22.23 8.37 -8.74
N SER A 40 -21.82 7.75 -7.61
CA SER A 40 -20.91 8.38 -6.66
C SER A 40 -19.55 8.66 -7.27
N VAL A 41 -19.03 7.72 -8.08
CA VAL A 41 -17.74 7.89 -8.79
C VAL A 41 -17.82 9.00 -9.84
N ALA A 42 -18.89 9.06 -10.66
CA ALA A 42 -19.07 10.14 -11.62
C ALA A 42 -19.16 11.52 -10.93
N LYS A 43 -19.86 11.59 -9.79
CA LYS A 43 -19.97 12.80 -8.98
C LYS A 43 -18.62 13.19 -8.38
N GLN A 44 -17.89 12.25 -7.79
CA GLN A 44 -16.57 12.46 -7.19
C GLN A 44 -15.54 12.92 -8.21
N ALA A 45 -15.53 12.30 -9.41
CA ALA A 45 -14.67 12.68 -10.52
C ALA A 45 -15.12 13.96 -11.25
N GLN A 46 -16.28 14.52 -10.88
CA GLN A 46 -16.88 15.69 -11.55
C GLN A 46 -17.13 15.49 -13.06
N VAL A 47 -17.52 14.28 -13.43
CA VAL A 47 -17.87 13.93 -14.81
C VAL A 47 -19.36 13.54 -14.94
N THR A 48 -19.85 13.45 -16.17
CA THR A 48 -21.21 12.93 -16.42
C THR A 48 -21.21 11.40 -16.46
N LYS A 49 -22.34 10.77 -16.13
CA LYS A 49 -22.48 9.30 -16.19
C LYS A 49 -22.09 8.71 -17.57
N PRO A 50 -22.50 9.28 -18.73
CA PRO A 50 -22.08 8.78 -20.04
C PRO A 50 -20.54 8.66 -20.16
N VAL A 51 -19.77 9.66 -19.72
CA VAL A 51 -18.30 9.63 -19.76
C VAL A 51 -17.72 8.47 -18.94
N LEU A 52 -18.35 8.13 -17.80
CA LEU A 52 -17.95 6.97 -17.02
C LEU A 52 -18.29 5.66 -17.75
N TYR A 53 -19.50 5.56 -18.31
CA TYR A 53 -19.95 4.37 -19.04
C TYR A 53 -19.20 4.13 -20.36
N ASP A 54 -18.60 5.17 -20.96
CA ASP A 54 -17.71 5.03 -22.12
C ASP A 54 -16.40 4.27 -21.77
N LEU A 55 -16.00 4.26 -20.47
CA LEU A 55 -14.74 3.66 -20.01
C LEU A 55 -14.93 2.39 -19.16
N PHE A 56 -16.07 2.23 -18.52
CA PHE A 56 -16.41 1.08 -17.68
C PHE A 56 -17.88 0.71 -17.89
N ALA A 57 -18.14 -0.47 -18.45
CA ALA A 57 -19.50 -0.90 -18.75
C ALA A 57 -20.40 -1.03 -17.52
N ASN A 58 -19.82 -1.33 -16.35
CA ASN A 58 -20.54 -1.52 -15.11
C ASN A 58 -19.62 -1.33 -13.87
N ARG A 59 -20.25 -1.37 -12.68
CA ARG A 59 -19.55 -1.25 -11.39
C ARG A 59 -18.50 -2.34 -11.17
N ALA A 60 -18.79 -3.57 -11.57
CA ALA A 60 -17.87 -4.70 -11.35
C ALA A 60 -16.57 -4.50 -12.14
N GLU A 61 -16.66 -4.05 -13.38
CA GLU A 61 -15.50 -3.72 -14.22
C GLU A 61 -14.68 -2.56 -13.62
N LEU A 62 -15.35 -1.50 -13.15
CA LEU A 62 -14.69 -0.37 -12.49
C LEU A 62 -13.94 -0.83 -11.23
N ILE A 63 -14.59 -1.63 -10.36
CA ILE A 63 -13.98 -2.14 -9.14
C ILE A 63 -12.82 -3.11 -9.47
N GLY A 64 -13.00 -4.00 -10.43
CA GLY A 64 -11.94 -4.91 -10.88
C GLY A 64 -10.69 -4.15 -11.33
N ALA A 65 -10.87 -3.17 -12.21
CA ALA A 65 -9.77 -2.33 -12.70
C ALA A 65 -9.10 -1.51 -11.60
N LEU A 66 -9.89 -1.00 -10.62
CA LEU A 66 -9.34 -0.31 -9.45
C LEU A 66 -8.45 -1.24 -8.63
N LEU A 67 -8.95 -2.41 -8.25
CA LEU A 67 -8.24 -3.35 -7.39
C LEU A 67 -6.97 -3.89 -8.07
N GLU A 68 -7.03 -4.18 -9.37
CA GLU A 68 -5.86 -4.58 -10.16
C GLU A 68 -4.77 -3.49 -10.16
N ARG A 69 -5.16 -2.22 -10.42
CA ARG A 69 -4.23 -1.09 -10.39
C ARG A 69 -3.59 -0.90 -9.02
N GLU A 70 -4.39 -0.93 -7.94
CA GLU A 70 -3.86 -0.69 -6.60
C GLU A 70 -2.99 -1.84 -6.10
N ALA A 71 -3.33 -3.08 -6.45
CA ALA A 71 -2.47 -4.24 -6.16
C ALA A 71 -1.12 -4.13 -6.87
N ALA A 72 -1.10 -3.76 -8.15
CA ALA A 72 0.13 -3.57 -8.92
C ALA A 72 1.00 -2.47 -8.29
N ARG A 73 0.43 -1.30 -8.00
CA ARG A 73 1.14 -0.17 -7.39
C ARG A 73 1.65 -0.47 -5.98
N ALA A 74 0.87 -1.18 -5.16
CA ALA A 74 1.31 -1.61 -3.84
C ALA A 74 2.49 -2.60 -3.94
N THR A 75 2.41 -3.54 -4.88
CA THR A 75 3.49 -4.50 -5.14
C THR A 75 4.78 -3.79 -5.57
N GLU A 76 4.69 -2.84 -6.50
CA GLU A 76 5.84 -2.03 -6.94
C GLU A 76 6.49 -1.27 -5.77
N GLN A 77 5.68 -0.67 -4.89
CA GLN A 77 6.17 0.04 -3.71
C GLN A 77 6.83 -0.90 -2.70
N VAL A 78 6.28 -2.10 -2.49
CA VAL A 78 6.90 -3.10 -1.61
C VAL A 78 8.23 -3.58 -2.18
N ILE A 79 8.29 -3.91 -3.47
CA ILE A 79 9.54 -4.33 -4.13
C ILE A 79 10.60 -3.23 -4.04
N ALA A 80 10.20 -1.97 -4.25
CA ALA A 80 11.11 -0.83 -4.13
C ALA A 80 11.61 -0.59 -2.69
N ALA A 81 10.88 -1.05 -1.68
CA ALA A 81 11.29 -0.96 -0.28
C ALA A 81 12.24 -2.10 0.13
N LEU A 82 12.26 -3.22 -0.60
CA LEU A 82 13.17 -4.32 -0.28
C LEU A 82 14.61 -3.92 -0.56
N PRO A 83 15.53 -4.17 0.38
CA PRO A 83 16.94 -3.85 0.19
C PRO A 83 17.55 -4.68 -0.95
N THR A 84 18.43 -4.07 -1.74
CA THR A 84 19.13 -4.73 -2.86
C THR A 84 20.64 -4.81 -2.66
N ASP A 85 21.18 -4.20 -1.59
CA ASP A 85 22.61 -3.95 -1.36
C ASP A 85 23.16 -4.61 -0.07
N PHE A 86 22.71 -5.83 0.22
CA PHE A 86 23.11 -6.59 1.42
C PHE A 86 24.61 -6.81 1.57
N ALA A 87 25.36 -6.77 0.49
CA ALA A 87 26.81 -6.98 0.52
C ALA A 87 27.59 -5.81 1.15
N THR A 88 26.95 -4.65 1.32
CA THR A 88 27.63 -3.40 1.74
C THR A 88 27.02 -2.75 2.99
N ARG A 89 25.87 -3.25 3.46
CA ARG A 89 25.12 -2.68 4.59
C ARG A 89 24.90 -3.72 5.69
N SER A 90 24.85 -3.24 6.93
CA SER A 90 24.46 -4.12 8.03
C SER A 90 22.99 -4.54 7.89
N PRO A 91 22.62 -5.79 8.23
CA PRO A 91 21.24 -6.28 8.10
C PRO A 91 20.20 -5.44 8.85
N ASP A 92 20.57 -4.94 10.02
CA ASP A 92 19.74 -4.06 10.86
C ASP A 92 19.48 -2.69 10.21
N ASP A 93 20.52 -2.06 9.62
CA ASP A 93 20.34 -0.82 8.87
C ASP A 93 19.50 -1.04 7.60
N ALA A 94 19.73 -2.15 6.90
CA ALA A 94 18.96 -2.50 5.71
C ALA A 94 17.47 -2.69 6.04
N PHE A 95 17.14 -3.35 7.15
CA PHE A 95 15.78 -3.51 7.61
C PHE A 95 15.13 -2.18 8.03
N ALA A 96 15.84 -1.35 8.81
CA ALA A 96 15.35 -0.06 9.22
C ALA A 96 15.06 0.86 8.02
N ASP A 97 15.91 0.83 7.00
CA ASP A 97 15.72 1.57 5.76
C ASP A 97 14.53 1.05 4.95
N ALA A 98 14.35 -0.27 4.86
CA ALA A 98 13.19 -0.88 4.21
C ALA A 98 11.87 -0.42 4.87
N VAL A 99 11.82 -0.46 6.20
CA VAL A 99 10.63 0.03 6.94
C VAL A 99 10.42 1.53 6.73
N ARG A 100 11.50 2.34 6.67
CA ARG A 100 11.39 3.77 6.37
C ARG A 100 10.77 3.98 5.00
N VAL A 101 11.28 3.36 3.95
CA VAL A 101 10.74 3.47 2.58
C VAL A 101 9.29 3.03 2.55
N PHE A 102 8.96 1.90 3.18
CA PHE A 102 7.59 1.38 3.24
C PHE A 102 6.63 2.34 3.95
N VAL A 103 6.99 2.86 5.14
CA VAL A 103 6.14 3.80 5.90
C VAL A 103 5.91 5.10 5.13
N HIS A 104 6.92 5.60 4.42
CA HIS A 104 6.75 6.77 3.54
C HIS A 104 5.81 6.46 2.37
N ALA A 105 5.92 5.30 1.72
CA ALA A 105 4.99 4.88 0.68
C ALA A 105 3.53 4.79 1.19
N VAL A 106 3.35 4.36 2.44
CA VAL A 106 2.03 4.33 3.11
C VAL A 106 1.47 5.75 3.27
N VAL A 107 2.30 6.70 3.69
CA VAL A 107 1.88 8.11 3.85
C VAL A 107 1.58 8.79 2.51
N GLU A 108 2.33 8.48 1.47
CA GLU A 108 2.14 9.04 0.12
C GLU A 108 0.84 8.55 -0.54
N ALA A 109 0.40 7.32 -0.24
CA ALA A 109 -0.78 6.71 -0.84
C ALA A 109 -1.71 6.06 0.21
N PRO A 110 -2.24 6.83 1.18
CA PRO A 110 -2.93 6.29 2.35
C PRO A 110 -4.18 5.46 2.00
N ASP A 111 -4.95 5.82 0.97
CA ASP A 111 -6.15 5.08 0.58
C ASP A 111 -5.81 3.72 -0.03
N ARG A 112 -4.72 3.62 -0.82
CA ARG A 112 -4.17 2.34 -1.29
C ARG A 112 -3.79 1.45 -0.13
N TRP A 113 -3.01 1.97 0.80
CA TRP A 113 -2.50 1.19 1.91
C TRP A 113 -3.56 0.86 2.96
N ARG A 114 -4.62 1.68 3.09
CA ARG A 114 -5.82 1.29 3.84
C ARG A 114 -6.48 0.07 3.22
N LEU A 115 -6.62 0.05 1.89
CA LEU A 115 -7.20 -1.09 1.17
C LEU A 115 -6.40 -2.38 1.37
N VAL A 116 -5.06 -2.29 1.46
CA VAL A 116 -4.16 -3.45 1.63
C VAL A 116 -4.04 -3.88 3.10
N LEU A 117 -3.75 -2.94 4.01
CA LEU A 117 -3.43 -3.23 5.42
C LEU A 117 -4.65 -3.26 6.34
N LEU A 118 -5.70 -2.55 5.98
CA LEU A 118 -6.94 -2.38 6.75
C LEU A 118 -8.15 -2.57 5.81
N PRO A 119 -8.24 -3.73 5.11
CA PRO A 119 -9.26 -3.93 4.10
C PRO A 119 -10.67 -3.73 4.69
N PRO A 120 -11.48 -2.83 4.10
CA PRO A 120 -12.83 -2.59 4.58
C PRO A 120 -13.72 -3.81 4.34
N GLU A 121 -14.84 -3.84 5.06
CA GLU A 121 -15.85 -4.87 4.87
C GLU A 121 -16.33 -4.89 3.40
N GLY A 122 -16.57 -6.09 2.86
CA GLY A 122 -16.96 -6.26 1.46
C GLY A 122 -15.80 -6.28 0.46
N THR A 123 -14.54 -6.20 0.91
CA THR A 123 -13.37 -6.38 0.03
C THR A 123 -13.45 -7.72 -0.70
N PRO A 124 -13.37 -7.76 -2.05
CA PRO A 124 -13.43 -8.99 -2.83
C PRO A 124 -12.38 -10.04 -2.41
N ARG A 125 -12.79 -11.31 -2.43
CA ARG A 125 -11.91 -12.42 -2.01
C ARG A 125 -10.68 -12.55 -2.91
N GLU A 126 -10.84 -12.31 -4.18
CA GLU A 126 -9.80 -12.37 -5.21
C GLU A 126 -8.68 -11.35 -4.90
N PHE A 127 -9.07 -10.12 -4.52
CA PHE A 127 -8.10 -9.11 -4.12
C PHE A 127 -7.35 -9.51 -2.84
N ARG A 128 -8.07 -10.01 -1.82
CA ARG A 128 -7.42 -10.50 -0.59
C ARG A 128 -6.45 -11.64 -0.87
N ALA A 129 -6.83 -12.59 -1.72
CA ALA A 129 -5.95 -13.69 -2.11
C ALA A 129 -4.69 -13.18 -2.84
N GLN A 130 -4.80 -12.17 -3.70
CA GLN A 130 -3.66 -11.54 -4.36
C GLN A 130 -2.73 -10.82 -3.36
N VAL A 131 -3.29 -10.07 -2.41
CA VAL A 131 -2.50 -9.44 -1.34
C VAL A 131 -1.75 -10.48 -0.51
N GLU A 132 -2.40 -11.59 -0.12
CA GLU A 132 -1.75 -12.66 0.62
C GLU A 132 -0.65 -13.38 -0.18
N LEU A 133 -0.83 -13.54 -1.48
CA LEU A 133 0.21 -14.12 -2.34
C LEU A 133 1.46 -13.22 -2.38
N VAL A 134 1.28 -11.92 -2.56
CA VAL A 134 2.39 -10.94 -2.54
C VAL A 134 3.05 -10.94 -1.17
N ARG A 135 2.24 -10.93 -0.09
CA ARG A 135 2.72 -10.97 1.29
C ARG A 135 3.58 -12.20 1.58
N ALA A 136 3.17 -13.37 1.10
CA ALA A 136 3.94 -14.60 1.23
C ALA A 136 5.28 -14.53 0.49
N GLY A 137 5.32 -13.95 -0.71
CA GLY A 137 6.56 -13.71 -1.45
C GLY A 137 7.52 -12.76 -0.74
N VAL A 138 7.00 -11.67 -0.16
CA VAL A 138 7.79 -10.73 0.65
C VAL A 138 8.33 -11.40 1.91
N LEU A 139 7.51 -12.20 2.59
CA LEU A 139 7.94 -12.95 3.78
C LEU A 139 9.11 -13.87 3.46
N ALA A 140 9.02 -14.66 2.38
CA ALA A 140 10.11 -15.56 1.99
C ALA A 140 11.43 -14.79 1.76
N GLN A 141 11.39 -13.62 1.13
CA GLN A 141 12.57 -12.79 0.95
C GLN A 141 13.12 -12.26 2.29
N ILE A 142 12.24 -11.87 3.21
CA ILE A 142 12.65 -11.39 4.55
C ILE A 142 13.26 -12.55 5.36
N GLU A 143 12.74 -13.77 5.26
CA GLU A 143 13.31 -14.96 5.92
C GLU A 143 14.72 -15.27 5.41
N ASP A 144 14.94 -15.21 4.09
CA ASP A 144 16.27 -15.37 3.49
C ASP A 144 17.26 -14.31 4.00
N LEU A 145 16.80 -13.07 4.11
CA LEU A 145 17.61 -11.96 4.63
C LEU A 145 17.91 -12.11 6.11
N ALA A 146 16.93 -12.54 6.91
CA ALA A 146 17.11 -12.83 8.33
C ALA A 146 18.16 -13.93 8.51
N ALA A 147 18.10 -15.00 7.71
CA ALA A 147 19.07 -16.08 7.75
C ALA A 147 20.50 -15.62 7.40
N LEU A 148 20.65 -14.73 6.42
CA LEU A 148 21.94 -14.12 6.07
C LEU A 148 22.46 -13.23 7.19
N GLY A 149 21.59 -12.37 7.74
CA GLY A 149 21.93 -11.46 8.83
C GLY A 149 22.38 -12.18 10.10
N LEU A 150 21.71 -13.27 10.49
CA LEU A 150 22.09 -14.08 11.64
C LEU A 150 23.49 -14.72 11.48
N LYS A 151 23.83 -15.16 10.26
CA LYS A 151 25.18 -15.69 9.96
C LYS A 151 26.28 -14.63 10.08
N GLU A 152 25.99 -13.40 9.65
CA GLU A 152 26.96 -12.30 9.71
C GLU A 152 27.18 -11.78 11.13
N LEU A 153 26.12 -11.71 11.92
CA LEU A 153 26.19 -11.23 13.31
C LEU A 153 26.94 -12.19 14.24
N GLY A 154 26.89 -13.51 13.97
CA GLY A 154 27.50 -14.53 14.81
C GLY A 154 26.94 -14.57 16.25
N GLY A 155 26.94 -15.75 16.89
CA GLY A 155 26.49 -15.88 18.27
C GLY A 155 24.96 -15.85 18.47
N LEU A 156 24.18 -15.86 17.39
CA LEU A 156 22.73 -15.94 17.37
C LEU A 156 22.24 -17.21 16.65
N ASP A 157 23.07 -18.26 16.66
CA ASP A 157 22.80 -19.51 15.93
C ASP A 157 21.55 -20.23 16.39
N ASP A 158 21.08 -19.95 17.61
CA ASP A 158 19.86 -20.51 18.21
C ASP A 158 18.58 -19.75 17.79
N LEU A 159 18.71 -18.61 17.08
CA LEU A 159 17.55 -17.81 16.69
C LEU A 159 16.96 -18.35 15.37
N ASP A 160 15.67 -18.67 15.41
CA ASP A 160 14.93 -19.15 14.24
C ASP A 160 14.74 -18.01 13.22
N SER A 161 15.39 -18.12 12.05
CA SER A 161 15.33 -17.11 11.00
C SER A 161 13.91 -16.94 10.42
N GLY A 162 13.10 -18.00 10.39
CA GLY A 162 11.71 -17.94 9.93
C GLY A 162 10.86 -17.12 10.91
N LEU A 163 10.98 -17.37 12.23
CA LEU A 163 10.29 -16.56 13.23
C LEU A 163 10.77 -15.10 13.23
N LEU A 164 12.07 -14.87 13.02
CA LEU A 164 12.60 -13.53 12.88
C LEU A 164 12.00 -12.82 11.66
N GLY A 165 11.94 -13.49 10.51
CA GLY A 165 11.32 -12.95 9.29
C GLY A 165 9.86 -12.56 9.51
N HIS A 166 9.08 -13.42 10.17
CA HIS A 166 7.69 -13.12 10.56
C HIS A 166 7.60 -11.91 11.50
N ALA A 167 8.48 -11.80 12.49
CA ALA A 167 8.51 -10.65 13.40
C ALA A 167 8.85 -9.34 12.67
N MET A 168 9.83 -9.37 11.75
CA MET A 168 10.20 -8.22 10.92
C MET A 168 9.05 -7.76 10.03
N LEU A 169 8.38 -8.67 9.33
CA LEU A 169 7.20 -8.35 8.51
C LEU A 169 6.07 -7.79 9.37
N ALA A 170 5.78 -8.42 10.50
CA ALA A 170 4.74 -7.95 11.42
C ALA A 170 5.02 -6.53 11.95
N LEU A 171 6.29 -6.21 12.23
CA LEU A 171 6.72 -4.88 12.68
C LEU A 171 6.53 -3.82 11.58
N ALA A 172 6.87 -4.15 10.33
CA ALA A 172 6.63 -3.26 9.19
C ALA A 172 5.13 -3.01 8.98
N GLU A 173 4.31 -4.07 8.93
CA GLU A 173 2.87 -3.98 8.78
C GLU A 173 2.21 -3.21 9.94
N MET A 174 2.64 -3.45 11.17
CA MET A 174 2.19 -2.69 12.35
C MET A 174 2.48 -1.21 12.18
N SER A 175 3.69 -0.86 11.73
CA SER A 175 4.07 0.54 11.49
C SER A 175 3.18 1.19 10.44
N GLY A 176 2.90 0.50 9.33
CA GLY A 176 1.97 0.96 8.29
C GLY A 176 0.54 1.16 8.84
N ARG A 177 0.03 0.22 9.63
CA ARG A 177 -1.31 0.35 10.24
C ARG A 177 -1.39 1.51 11.22
N LEU A 178 -0.38 1.70 12.07
CA LEU A 178 -0.36 2.78 13.07
C LEU A 178 -0.35 4.16 12.43
N VAL A 179 0.46 4.39 11.39
CA VAL A 179 0.49 5.68 10.69
C VAL A 179 -0.82 5.97 9.94
N LEU A 180 -1.55 4.93 9.50
CA LEU A 180 -2.85 5.09 8.85
C LEU A 180 -3.99 5.38 9.83
N THR A 181 -3.91 4.88 11.07
CA THR A 181 -4.99 4.98 12.06
C THR A 181 -4.87 6.20 12.96
N ASP A 182 -3.65 6.61 13.29
CA ASP A 182 -3.38 7.77 14.17
C ASP A 182 -2.06 8.45 13.76
N PRO A 183 -2.05 9.19 12.63
CA PRO A 183 -0.84 9.80 12.07
C PRO A 183 -0.24 10.91 12.95
N GLU A 184 -1.04 11.54 13.79
CA GLU A 184 -0.55 12.57 14.73
C GLU A 184 0.29 11.94 15.85
N LYS A 185 -0.13 10.78 16.33
CA LYS A 185 0.56 10.04 17.39
C LYS A 185 1.71 9.19 16.87
N PHE A 186 1.53 8.53 15.74
CA PHE A 186 2.48 7.60 15.14
C PHE A 186 3.05 8.18 13.85
N THR A 187 3.92 9.20 14.00
CA THR A 187 4.59 9.80 12.85
C THR A 187 5.60 8.82 12.22
N PRO A 188 5.89 8.95 10.91
CA PRO A 188 6.91 8.14 10.24
C PRO A 188 8.24 8.13 10.98
N ASP A 189 8.76 9.29 11.37
CA ASP A 189 10.04 9.42 12.08
C ASP A 189 10.06 8.65 13.41
N ARG A 190 8.96 8.72 14.16
CA ARG A 190 8.82 8.00 15.45
C ARG A 190 8.84 6.49 15.23
N LEU A 191 8.12 5.99 14.22
CA LEU A 191 8.07 4.56 13.90
C LEU A 191 9.42 4.05 13.40
N VAL A 192 10.07 4.79 12.51
CA VAL A 192 11.39 4.45 11.98
C VAL A 192 12.43 4.44 13.09
N ALA A 193 12.46 5.45 13.98
CA ALA A 193 13.37 5.49 15.12
C ALA A 193 13.16 4.30 16.05
N PHE A 194 11.91 3.89 16.31
CA PHE A 194 11.57 2.72 17.10
C PHE A 194 12.08 1.43 16.46
N VAL A 195 11.83 1.23 15.16
CA VAL A 195 12.27 0.04 14.42
C VAL A 195 13.79 -0.05 14.37
N THR A 196 14.48 1.06 14.10
CA THR A 196 15.94 1.14 14.10
C THR A 196 16.50 0.74 15.48
N ARG A 197 15.89 1.22 16.57
CA ARG A 197 16.33 0.90 17.91
C ARG A 197 16.18 -0.58 18.25
N ILE A 198 15.08 -1.21 17.80
CA ILE A 198 14.85 -2.65 17.99
C ILE A 198 15.87 -3.45 17.16
N ALA A 199 16.05 -3.12 15.88
CA ALA A 199 16.97 -3.81 14.99
C ALA A 199 18.41 -3.80 15.55
N HIS A 200 18.88 -2.65 16.04
CA HIS A 200 20.23 -2.53 16.64
C HIS A 200 20.32 -3.14 18.03
N GLY A 201 19.21 -3.32 18.73
CA GLY A 201 19.20 -3.92 20.09
C GLY A 201 19.28 -5.45 20.09
N LEU A 202 19.23 -6.09 18.91
CA LEU A 202 19.42 -7.54 18.74
C LEU A 202 20.91 -7.95 18.64
N ARG A 203 21.82 -6.99 18.80
CA ARG A 203 23.29 -7.23 18.81
C ARG A 203 23.80 -7.62 20.17
#